data_0f285ddea0eb302057940ed51a8e1177
#
_entry.id   0f285ddea0eb302057940ed51a8e1177
#
_cell.length_a   1.000
_cell.length_b   1.000
_cell.length_c   1.000
_cell.angle_alpha   90.00
_cell.angle_beta   90.00
_cell.angle_gamma   90.00
#
_symmetry.space_group_name_H-M   'P 1'
#
loop_
_entity.id
_entity.type
_entity.pdbx_description
1 polymer ?
#
loop_
_entity_poly.entity_id
_entity_poly.type
_entity_poly.pdbx_seq_one_letter_code
_entity_poly.pdbx_strand_id
1 'polypeptide(L)'
;LIAMLFEVHTAFAGDVKTEKVTLVGTRIVEFVPEGYDASRTPSLMLVREPKKIGEVPLNWTLISQFTSVDGKANASLNVPAGTSLYGGGEVTGPLLRNGQKIKLWNTDNGMYRVDGGSRLYQTHPWVLGVRPDGTAFGVLFDSFWKAELITNSDKIEFNTEGAPFRTYVIDRK
;
A
#
# COMPACT_ATOMS: atom_id res chain seq x y z
N LEU A 1 -4.58 45.17 17.29
CA LEU A 1 -4.76 43.72 17.59
C LEU A 1 -5.18 43.06 16.31
N ILE A 2 -4.24 42.42 15.58
CA ILE A 2 -4.52 41.67 14.33
C ILE A 2 -4.84 40.27 14.74
N ALA A 3 -6.12 39.87 14.62
CA ALA A 3 -6.52 38.49 14.78
C ALA A 3 -6.10 37.71 13.53
N MET A 4 -5.07 36.84 13.64
CA MET A 4 -4.80 35.82 12.64
C MET A 4 -5.89 34.75 12.70
N LEU A 5 -6.78 34.74 11.73
CA LEU A 5 -7.63 33.61 11.46
C LEU A 5 -6.75 32.45 10.95
N PHE A 6 -6.56 31.44 11.76
CA PHE A 6 -6.08 30.13 11.29
C PHE A 6 -7.25 29.42 10.59
N GLU A 7 -7.27 29.43 9.27
CA GLU A 7 -8.14 28.52 8.52
C GLU A 7 -7.63 27.09 8.78
N VAL A 8 -8.39 26.33 9.55
CA VAL A 8 -8.19 24.89 9.66
C VAL A 8 -8.71 24.27 8.37
N HIS A 9 -7.81 24.02 7.43
CA HIS A 9 -8.12 23.22 6.26
C HIS A 9 -8.34 21.78 6.73
N THR A 10 -9.60 21.39 6.89
CA THR A 10 -9.96 19.98 7.01
C THR A 10 -9.75 19.32 5.65
N ALA A 11 -8.69 18.50 5.56
CA ALA A 11 -8.45 17.69 4.39
C ALA A 11 -9.62 16.72 4.20
N PHE A 12 -10.38 16.86 3.12
CA PHE A 12 -11.44 15.92 2.76
C PHE A 12 -10.80 14.76 2.00
N ALA A 13 -10.89 13.56 2.58
CA ALA A 13 -10.60 12.33 1.85
C ALA A 13 -11.76 12.08 0.86
N GLY A 14 -11.46 12.04 -0.42
CA GLY A 14 -12.41 11.66 -1.45
C GLY A 14 -12.14 10.24 -1.94
N ASP A 15 -13.21 9.46 -2.14
CA ASP A 15 -13.11 8.15 -2.78
C ASP A 15 -12.63 8.31 -4.22
N VAL A 16 -11.69 7.46 -4.63
CA VAL A 16 -11.20 7.38 -6.01
C VAL A 16 -11.69 6.07 -6.61
N LYS A 17 -12.38 6.15 -7.74
CA LYS A 17 -12.91 4.98 -8.42
C LYS A 17 -11.78 4.05 -8.86
N THR A 18 -11.96 2.74 -8.66
CA THR A 18 -11.13 1.74 -9.32
C THR A 18 -11.58 1.66 -10.79
N GLU A 19 -10.73 2.11 -11.70
CA GLU A 19 -11.03 2.16 -13.14
C GLU A 19 -10.94 0.77 -13.77
N LYS A 20 -9.96 -0.02 -13.34
CA LYS A 20 -9.70 -1.33 -13.94
C LYS A 20 -9.31 -2.36 -12.88
N VAL A 21 -9.88 -3.56 -13.00
CA VAL A 21 -9.50 -4.75 -12.23
C VAL A 21 -9.19 -5.86 -13.21
N THR A 22 -7.99 -6.44 -13.15
CA THR A 22 -7.49 -7.36 -14.17
C THR A 22 -6.77 -8.55 -13.54
N LEU A 23 -7.11 -9.77 -13.95
CA LEU A 23 -6.32 -10.95 -13.65
C LEU A 23 -5.08 -10.96 -14.57
N VAL A 24 -3.90 -10.75 -14.00
CA VAL A 24 -2.61 -10.63 -14.73
C VAL A 24 -1.66 -11.79 -14.48
N GLY A 25 -2.01 -12.68 -13.60
CA GLY A 25 -1.31 -13.94 -13.31
C GLY A 25 -2.27 -14.94 -12.72
N THR A 26 -1.93 -16.22 -12.66
CA THR A 26 -2.82 -17.30 -12.21
C THR A 26 -3.54 -16.98 -10.89
N ARG A 27 -2.92 -16.18 -10.04
CA ARG A 27 -3.43 -15.77 -8.73
C ARG A 27 -3.06 -14.32 -8.42
N ILE A 28 -2.93 -13.47 -9.45
CA ILE A 28 -2.51 -12.07 -9.32
C ILE A 28 -3.57 -11.19 -9.96
N VAL A 29 -4.16 -10.33 -9.15
CA VAL A 29 -5.11 -9.32 -9.61
C VAL A 29 -4.49 -7.94 -9.47
N GLU A 30 -4.53 -7.20 -10.57
CA GLU A 30 -4.14 -5.79 -10.64
C GLU A 30 -5.38 -4.91 -10.42
N PHE A 31 -5.24 -3.90 -9.58
CA PHE A 31 -6.22 -2.84 -9.37
C PHE A 31 -5.60 -1.51 -9.82
N VAL A 32 -6.29 -0.81 -10.72
CA VAL A 32 -5.84 0.48 -11.27
C VAL A 32 -6.86 1.53 -10.87
N PRO A 33 -6.47 2.58 -10.14
CA PRO A 33 -7.36 3.69 -9.81
C PRO A 33 -7.54 4.63 -11.01
N GLU A 34 -8.63 5.38 -11.00
CA GLU A 34 -8.83 6.51 -11.89
C GLU A 34 -7.68 7.53 -11.74
N GLY A 35 -7.24 8.10 -12.87
CA GLY A 35 -6.15 9.07 -12.90
C GLY A 35 -4.75 8.47 -12.77
N TYR A 36 -4.60 7.14 -12.80
CA TYR A 36 -3.26 6.52 -12.88
C TYR A 36 -2.57 6.89 -14.20
N ASP A 37 -1.32 7.31 -14.08
CA ASP A 37 -0.45 7.64 -15.22
C ASP A 37 0.95 7.04 -14.99
N ALA A 38 1.33 6.08 -15.83
CA ALA A 38 2.61 5.38 -15.74
C ALA A 38 3.83 6.32 -15.90
N SER A 39 3.67 7.47 -16.54
CA SER A 39 4.74 8.46 -16.65
C SER A 39 5.02 9.18 -15.33
N ARG A 40 4.02 9.29 -14.47
CA ARG A 40 4.10 9.92 -13.15
C ARG A 40 4.42 8.92 -12.03
N THR A 41 3.97 7.68 -12.19
CA THR A 41 4.22 6.58 -11.24
C THR A 41 4.69 5.34 -12.02
N PRO A 42 5.97 5.29 -12.45
CA PRO A 42 6.52 4.11 -13.08
C PRO A 42 6.42 2.89 -12.16
N SER A 43 6.20 1.73 -12.75
CA SER A 43 6.06 0.48 -12.00
C SER A 43 7.37 0.06 -11.36
N LEU A 44 7.32 -0.34 -10.08
CA LEU A 44 8.42 -1.02 -9.39
C LEU A 44 8.74 -2.39 -10.00
N MET A 45 7.79 -3.00 -10.68
CA MET A 45 7.97 -4.34 -11.27
C MET A 45 8.98 -4.37 -12.41
N LEU A 46 9.38 -3.22 -12.97
CA LEU A 46 10.37 -3.07 -14.05
C LEU A 46 10.17 -4.03 -15.25
N VAL A 47 8.99 -4.59 -15.37
CA VAL A 47 8.62 -5.59 -16.37
C VAL A 47 7.57 -5.03 -17.32
N ARG A 48 7.39 -5.72 -18.41
CA ARG A 48 6.36 -5.40 -19.42
C ARG A 48 5.01 -5.19 -18.76
N GLU A 49 4.23 -4.26 -19.30
CA GLU A 49 2.85 -4.05 -18.87
C GLU A 49 2.13 -5.40 -18.71
N PRO A 50 1.50 -5.63 -17.54
CA PRO A 50 0.81 -6.89 -17.29
C PRO A 50 -0.30 -7.08 -18.31
N LYS A 51 -0.41 -8.30 -18.85
CA LYS A 51 -1.47 -8.66 -19.79
C LYS A 51 -2.59 -9.39 -19.05
N LYS A 52 -3.82 -9.06 -19.38
CA LYS A 52 -4.98 -9.84 -18.93
C LYS A 52 -4.84 -11.29 -19.40
N ILE A 53 -4.95 -12.23 -18.47
CA ILE A 53 -4.88 -13.67 -18.74
C ILE A 53 -6.23 -14.39 -18.57
N GLY A 54 -7.22 -13.74 -18.00
CA GLY A 54 -8.54 -14.30 -17.72
C GLY A 54 -9.43 -13.34 -16.97
N GLU A 55 -10.58 -13.83 -16.50
CA GLU A 55 -11.48 -13.10 -15.63
C GLU A 55 -11.09 -13.29 -14.16
N VAL A 56 -11.32 -12.23 -13.36
CA VAL A 56 -11.10 -12.30 -11.92
C VAL A 56 -12.11 -13.28 -11.32
N PRO A 57 -11.66 -14.24 -10.48
CA PRO A 57 -12.58 -15.20 -9.85
C PRO A 57 -13.70 -14.48 -9.07
N LEU A 58 -14.94 -14.97 -9.19
CA LEU A 58 -16.11 -14.40 -8.49
C LEU A 58 -15.98 -14.43 -6.95
N ASN A 59 -15.19 -15.34 -6.42
CA ASN A 59 -14.92 -15.48 -4.99
C ASN A 59 -13.68 -14.70 -4.53
N TRP A 60 -13.13 -13.81 -5.35
CA TRP A 60 -12.02 -12.95 -4.96
C TRP A 60 -12.47 -11.94 -3.92
N THR A 61 -11.84 -11.92 -2.76
CA THR A 61 -12.28 -11.13 -1.59
C THR A 61 -11.34 -9.99 -1.20
N LEU A 62 -10.07 -10.04 -1.63
CA LEU A 62 -9.09 -9.01 -1.30
C LEU A 62 -9.15 -7.88 -2.34
N ILE A 63 -9.90 -6.85 -2.03
CA ILE A 63 -10.17 -5.73 -2.94
C ILE A 63 -9.39 -4.49 -2.48
N SER A 64 -8.57 -3.95 -3.38
CA SER A 64 -7.93 -2.64 -3.16
C SER A 64 -8.94 -1.52 -3.37
N GLN A 65 -9.04 -0.65 -2.38
CA GLN A 65 -9.83 0.58 -2.41
C GLN A 65 -8.88 1.77 -2.47
N PHE A 66 -9.24 2.79 -3.22
CA PHE A 66 -8.41 3.98 -3.38
C PHE A 66 -9.11 5.22 -2.86
N THR A 67 -8.32 6.13 -2.29
CA THR A 67 -8.77 7.46 -1.86
C THR A 67 -7.74 8.49 -2.25
N SER A 68 -8.14 9.77 -2.25
CA SER A 68 -7.22 10.89 -2.40
C SER A 68 -7.42 11.88 -1.26
N VAL A 69 -6.32 12.33 -0.68
CA VAL A 69 -6.30 13.38 0.36
C VAL A 69 -5.32 14.45 -0.09
N ASP A 70 -5.79 15.66 -0.30
CA ASP A 70 -4.97 16.80 -0.77
C ASP A 70 -4.17 16.46 -2.05
N GLY A 71 -4.79 15.73 -2.98
CA GLY A 71 -4.14 15.30 -4.22
C GLY A 71 -3.11 14.18 -4.08
N LYS A 72 -2.92 13.64 -2.88
CA LYS A 72 -2.06 12.50 -2.60
C LYS A 72 -2.87 11.20 -2.65
N ALA A 73 -2.33 10.20 -3.30
CA ALA A 73 -3.02 8.93 -3.50
C ALA A 73 -2.81 7.97 -2.33
N ASN A 74 -3.88 7.32 -1.92
CA ASN A 74 -3.86 6.30 -0.88
C ASN A 74 -4.57 5.04 -1.36
N ALA A 75 -4.18 3.89 -0.81
CA ALA A 75 -4.86 2.63 -1.02
C ALA A 75 -5.09 1.89 0.29
N SER A 76 -6.12 1.07 0.34
CA SER A 76 -6.37 0.21 1.50
C SER A 76 -7.00 -1.11 1.10
N LEU A 77 -6.78 -2.14 1.93
CA LEU A 77 -7.44 -3.45 1.82
C LEU A 77 -7.93 -3.88 3.20
N ASN A 78 -9.16 -4.37 3.25
CA ASN A 78 -9.63 -5.13 4.41
C ASN A 78 -9.06 -6.54 4.35
N VAL A 79 -8.59 -7.05 5.48
CA VAL A 79 -8.03 -8.38 5.61
C VAL A 79 -8.83 -9.22 6.59
N PRO A 80 -8.88 -10.55 6.44
CA PRO A 80 -9.58 -11.42 7.37
C PRO A 80 -9.07 -11.27 8.80
N ALA A 81 -9.98 -11.32 9.77
CA ALA A 81 -9.62 -11.26 11.17
C ALA A 81 -8.61 -12.36 11.56
N GLY A 82 -7.68 -12.04 12.44
CA GLY A 82 -6.62 -12.96 12.87
C GLY A 82 -5.48 -13.13 11.87
N THR A 83 -5.45 -12.36 10.77
CA THR A 83 -4.34 -12.38 9.82
C THR A 83 -3.08 -11.80 10.46
N SER A 84 -1.96 -12.52 10.35
CA SER A 84 -0.63 -12.04 10.70
C SER A 84 -0.01 -11.32 9.52
N LEU A 85 0.45 -10.07 9.72
CA LEU A 85 1.00 -9.21 8.69
C LEU A 85 2.51 -9.04 8.86
N TYR A 86 3.24 -9.10 7.73
CA TYR A 86 4.70 -8.98 7.66
C TYR A 86 5.07 -8.08 6.47
N GLY A 87 6.23 -7.43 6.51
CA GLY A 87 6.72 -6.63 5.38
C GLY A 87 7.17 -5.22 5.75
N GLY A 88 7.07 -4.29 4.79
CA GLY A 88 7.49 -2.90 4.95
C GLY A 88 9.00 -2.67 4.73
N GLY A 89 9.78 -3.72 4.49
CA GLY A 89 11.21 -3.63 4.26
C GLY A 89 12.04 -3.69 5.53
N GLU A 90 13.18 -3.02 5.51
CA GLU A 90 14.15 -3.00 6.59
C GLU A 90 13.77 -1.92 7.61
N VAL A 91 13.20 -2.35 8.72
CA VAL A 91 12.81 -1.50 9.84
C VAL A 91 13.06 -2.22 11.17
N THR A 92 13.33 -1.47 12.23
CA THR A 92 13.45 -2.04 13.57
C THR A 92 12.08 -2.49 14.12
N GLY A 93 12.09 -3.23 15.22
CA GLY A 93 10.90 -3.69 15.91
C GLY A 93 10.52 -5.13 15.60
N PRO A 94 9.33 -5.58 16.00
CA PRO A 94 8.90 -6.96 15.85
C PRO A 94 8.74 -7.36 14.39
N LEU A 95 8.98 -8.65 14.07
CA LEU A 95 8.73 -9.20 12.74
C LEU A 95 7.24 -9.14 12.37
N LEU A 96 6.35 -9.42 13.33
CA LEU A 96 4.91 -9.24 13.19
C LEU A 96 4.58 -7.75 13.13
N ARG A 97 3.93 -7.32 12.06
CA ARG A 97 3.66 -5.91 11.76
C ARG A 97 2.27 -5.43 12.16
N ASN A 98 1.39 -6.29 12.67
CA ASN A 98 0.06 -5.89 13.11
C ASN A 98 0.14 -4.73 14.12
N GLY A 99 -0.66 -3.68 13.90
CA GLY A 99 -0.66 -2.47 14.74
C GLY A 99 0.55 -1.55 14.51
N GLN A 100 1.33 -1.76 13.45
CA GLN A 100 2.50 -0.95 13.17
C GLN A 100 2.21 0.14 12.13
N LYS A 101 2.96 1.22 12.25
CA LYS A 101 3.01 2.35 11.33
C LYS A 101 4.45 2.49 10.83
N ILE A 102 4.68 2.19 9.55
CA ILE A 102 5.99 2.06 8.94
C ILE A 102 6.19 3.17 7.92
N LYS A 103 7.21 4.01 8.12
CA LYS A 103 7.59 5.03 7.15
C LYS A 103 8.44 4.39 6.04
N LEU A 104 7.98 4.49 4.81
CA LEU A 104 8.67 4.00 3.63
C LEU A 104 9.45 5.14 2.97
N TRP A 105 10.67 5.34 3.44
CA TRP A 105 11.61 6.33 2.91
C TRP A 105 13.04 5.95 3.35
N ASN A 106 13.85 5.47 2.43
CA ASN A 106 15.19 5.00 2.70
C ASN A 106 16.04 6.08 3.38
N THR A 107 16.81 5.70 4.38
CA THR A 107 17.65 6.60 5.15
C THR A 107 18.96 5.91 5.49
N ASP A 108 20.08 6.59 5.27
CA ASP A 108 21.38 6.18 5.84
C ASP A 108 21.31 6.44 7.35
N ASN A 109 21.09 5.38 8.09
CA ASN A 109 20.76 5.43 9.52
C ASN A 109 21.79 4.69 10.37
N GLY A 110 23.05 5.16 10.29
CA GLY A 110 24.13 4.62 11.09
C GLY A 110 23.80 4.64 12.58
N MET A 111 23.92 3.48 13.23
CA MET A 111 23.66 3.28 14.67
C MET A 111 22.24 3.66 15.12
N TYR A 112 21.26 3.57 14.21
CA TYR A 112 19.84 3.84 14.50
C TYR A 112 19.54 5.24 15.08
N ARG A 113 20.35 6.25 14.72
CA ARG A 113 20.24 7.60 15.28
C ARG A 113 19.04 8.38 14.78
N VAL A 114 18.51 8.04 13.60
CA VAL A 114 17.34 8.69 13.03
C VAL A 114 16.10 7.86 13.35
N ASP A 115 15.09 8.45 13.96
CA ASP A 115 13.80 7.84 14.29
C ASP A 115 13.93 6.49 15.05
N GLY A 116 14.99 6.28 15.82
CA GLY A 116 15.25 5.00 16.50
C GLY A 116 15.37 3.80 15.56
N GLY A 117 15.73 4.02 14.30
CA GLY A 117 15.83 2.97 13.28
C GLY A 117 14.52 2.61 12.60
N SER A 118 13.48 3.45 12.72
CA SER A 118 12.20 3.23 12.03
C SER A 118 12.30 3.36 10.52
N ARG A 119 13.40 3.92 10.01
CA ARG A 119 13.75 4.00 8.59
C ARG A 119 15.19 3.56 8.44
N LEU A 120 15.42 2.56 7.59
CA LEU A 120 16.75 2.03 7.30
C LEU A 120 17.02 2.09 5.78
N TYR A 121 17.85 1.20 5.28
CA TYR A 121 18.41 1.29 3.93
C TYR A 121 17.47 0.81 2.83
N GLN A 122 16.47 -0.04 3.18
CA GLN A 122 15.55 -0.61 2.21
C GLN A 122 14.10 -0.46 2.66
N THR A 123 13.26 0.06 1.78
CA THR A 123 11.81 0.11 1.96
C THR A 123 11.13 -0.73 0.89
N HIS A 124 10.16 -1.54 1.31
CA HIS A 124 9.40 -2.37 0.41
C HIS A 124 7.91 -2.06 0.60
N PRO A 125 7.21 -1.54 -0.41
CA PRO A 125 5.76 -1.31 -0.35
C PRO A 125 5.01 -2.64 -0.55
N TRP A 126 5.41 -3.64 0.19
CA TRP A 126 4.96 -5.02 0.14
C TRP A 126 4.52 -5.51 1.50
N VAL A 127 3.37 -6.19 1.54
CA VAL A 127 2.86 -6.86 2.74
C VAL A 127 2.54 -8.32 2.41
N LEU A 128 3.05 -9.23 3.24
CA LEU A 128 2.64 -10.62 3.30
C LEU A 128 1.61 -10.78 4.42
N GLY A 129 0.43 -11.29 4.11
CA GLY A 129 -0.57 -11.70 5.08
C GLY A 129 -0.66 -13.21 5.18
N VAL A 130 -0.64 -13.73 6.40
CA VAL A 130 -0.85 -15.16 6.70
C VAL A 130 -2.13 -15.29 7.52
N ARG A 131 -3.14 -15.99 6.96
CA ARG A 131 -4.44 -16.20 7.60
C ARG A 131 -4.35 -17.27 8.70
N PRO A 132 -5.33 -17.33 9.60
CA PRO A 132 -5.35 -18.36 10.66
C PRO A 132 -5.35 -19.81 10.15
N ASP A 133 -5.86 -20.04 8.93
CA ASP A 133 -5.86 -21.35 8.27
C ASP A 133 -4.51 -21.70 7.60
N GLY A 134 -3.50 -20.86 7.74
CA GLY A 134 -2.16 -21.01 7.14
C GLY A 134 -2.07 -20.61 5.67
N THR A 135 -3.16 -20.23 5.01
CA THR A 135 -3.09 -19.69 3.66
C THR A 135 -2.52 -18.28 3.67
N ALA A 136 -1.83 -17.90 2.60
CA ALA A 136 -1.14 -16.62 2.52
C ALA A 136 -1.57 -15.81 1.29
N PHE A 137 -1.45 -14.49 1.42
CA PHE A 137 -1.61 -13.55 0.33
C PHE A 137 -0.49 -12.49 0.38
N GLY A 138 -0.26 -11.83 -0.73
CA GLY A 138 0.67 -10.71 -0.80
C GLY A 138 0.01 -9.50 -1.42
N VAL A 139 0.41 -8.32 -0.97
CA VAL A 139 -0.04 -7.04 -1.52
C VAL A 139 1.18 -6.20 -1.88
N LEU A 140 1.29 -5.79 -3.14
CA LEU A 140 2.26 -4.81 -3.61
C LEU A 140 1.53 -3.51 -3.92
N PHE A 141 1.89 -2.44 -3.26
CA PHE A 141 1.51 -1.07 -3.61
C PHE A 141 2.57 -0.53 -4.58
N ASP A 142 2.26 -0.51 -5.88
CA ASP A 142 3.22 -0.25 -6.95
C ASP A 142 3.57 1.26 -7.02
N SER A 143 4.22 1.75 -5.97
CA SER A 143 4.61 3.14 -5.80
C SER A 143 6.01 3.24 -5.21
N PHE A 144 6.82 4.14 -5.76
CA PHE A 144 8.15 4.50 -5.24
C PHE A 144 8.15 5.84 -4.49
N TRP A 145 7.00 6.48 -4.36
CA TRP A 145 6.86 7.71 -3.60
C TRP A 145 7.04 7.45 -2.11
N LYS A 146 7.49 8.47 -1.41
CA LYS A 146 7.51 8.45 0.05
C LYS A 146 6.11 8.12 0.56
N ALA A 147 6.04 7.17 1.48
CA ALA A 147 4.77 6.64 1.94
C ALA A 147 4.81 6.23 3.40
N GLU A 148 3.62 5.95 3.92
CA GLU A 148 3.39 5.34 5.21
C GLU A 148 2.54 4.10 5.02
N LEU A 149 3.03 2.96 5.50
CA LEU A 149 2.32 1.70 5.54
C LEU A 149 1.76 1.50 6.95
N ILE A 150 0.46 1.32 7.08
CA ILE A 150 -0.24 1.07 8.35
C ILE A 150 -0.85 -0.32 8.28
N THR A 151 -0.51 -1.16 9.24
CA THR A 151 -0.94 -2.57 9.29
C THR A 151 -1.77 -2.79 10.55
N ASN A 152 -3.07 -2.60 10.44
CA ASN A 152 -4.02 -2.88 11.51
C ASN A 152 -4.41 -4.38 11.53
N SER A 153 -5.18 -4.81 12.53
CA SER A 153 -5.61 -6.21 12.66
C SER A 153 -6.56 -6.68 11.56
N ASP A 154 -7.25 -5.76 10.91
CA ASP A 154 -8.32 -6.01 9.94
C ASP A 154 -8.15 -5.22 8.63
N LYS A 155 -7.09 -4.38 8.55
CA LYS A 155 -6.88 -3.49 7.42
C LYS A 155 -5.40 -3.20 7.17
N ILE A 156 -5.02 -3.14 5.91
CA ILE A 156 -3.75 -2.59 5.45
C ILE A 156 -4.04 -1.24 4.78
N GLU A 157 -3.30 -0.19 5.14
CA GLU A 157 -3.40 1.12 4.51
C GLU A 157 -2.03 1.56 4.01
N PHE A 158 -2.02 2.18 2.83
CA PHE A 158 -0.82 2.71 2.21
C PHE A 158 -1.07 4.14 1.77
N ASN A 159 -0.46 5.09 2.46
CA ASN A 159 -0.64 6.53 2.26
C ASN A 159 0.61 7.10 1.61
N THR A 160 0.51 7.67 0.40
CA THR A 160 1.65 8.24 -0.31
C THR A 160 1.67 9.76 -0.27
N GLU A 161 2.83 10.33 -0.55
CA GLU A 161 2.97 11.75 -0.88
C GLU A 161 2.87 12.00 -2.41
N GLY A 162 2.48 10.98 -3.17
CA GLY A 162 2.56 10.98 -4.64
C GLY A 162 1.25 10.80 -5.38
N ALA A 163 1.40 10.62 -6.70
CA ALA A 163 0.33 10.43 -7.65
C ALA A 163 -0.34 9.04 -7.53
N PRO A 164 -1.50 8.82 -8.17
CA PRO A 164 -2.16 7.53 -8.23
C PRO A 164 -1.23 6.40 -8.69
N PHE A 165 -1.37 5.24 -8.08
CA PHE A 165 -0.53 4.05 -8.28
C PHE A 165 -1.38 2.79 -8.34
N ARG A 166 -0.84 1.73 -8.95
CA ARG A 166 -1.50 0.42 -9.03
C ARG A 166 -1.27 -0.39 -7.75
N THR A 167 -2.19 -1.31 -7.47
CA THR A 167 -2.02 -2.31 -6.43
C THR A 167 -2.11 -3.70 -7.05
N TYR A 168 -1.18 -4.58 -6.70
CA TYR A 168 -1.21 -5.99 -7.06
C TYR A 168 -1.53 -6.83 -5.82
N VAL A 169 -2.53 -7.67 -5.93
CA VAL A 169 -2.89 -8.63 -4.89
C VAL A 169 -2.66 -10.05 -5.40
N ILE A 170 -1.87 -10.80 -4.65
CA ILE A 170 -1.56 -12.20 -4.93
C ILE A 170 -2.27 -13.01 -3.86
N ASP A 171 -3.21 -13.87 -4.24
CA ASP A 171 -3.94 -14.69 -3.27
C ASP A 171 -3.90 -16.17 -3.65
N ARG A 172 -3.46 -17.00 -2.73
CA ARG A 172 -3.33 -18.45 -2.94
C ARG A 172 -4.52 -19.26 -2.37
N LYS A 173 -5.63 -18.59 -2.11
CA LYS A 173 -6.83 -19.28 -1.63
C LYS A 173 -7.57 -19.98 -2.74
#